data_6377ae1f96ccf63bf6091f9da2a1fa9a
#
_entry.id   6377ae1f96ccf63bf6091f9da2a1fa9a
#
_cell.length_a   1.000
_cell.length_b   1.000
_cell.length_c   1.000
_cell.angle_alpha   90.00
_cell.angle_beta   90.00
_cell.angle_gamma   90.00
#
_symmetry.space_group_name_H-M   'P 1'
#
loop_
_entity.id
_entity.type
_entity.pdbx_description
1 polymer ?
#
loop_
_entity_poly.entity_id
_entity_poly.type
_entity_poly.pdbx_seq_one_letter_code
_entity_poly.pdbx_strand_id
1 'polypeptide(L)'
;MVPIIGSEFRSTKLLSEIIVTYEDAIVRKYEFIYNYTNYSRLSEIKYFEDGEIEINSTKIEWENQNPDFELYGSESTIANHIGEYVKYVPGDYNGDGKTDLFVVENDQSNWYLYISEINASGDLYMNLVNSGSMAFYNTVVLSAGDFNGDGTDEILQCELYNENVRINFIKFPDLLFEHDYVFDTYINNNILKDLKPGDFNGDGISDIMMLIQEDMHHSDFERYEMNLYLIN
;
A
#
# COMPACT_ATOMS: atom_id res chain seq x y z
N MET A 1 22.96 17.28 11.30
CA MET A 1 22.41 16.34 10.31
C MET A 1 23.04 14.99 10.60
N VAL A 2 22.34 14.10 11.30
CA VAL A 2 22.84 12.76 11.63
C VAL A 2 22.48 11.87 10.43
N PRO A 3 23.45 11.17 9.82
CA PRO A 3 23.12 10.26 8.73
C PRO A 3 22.31 9.09 9.30
N ILE A 4 21.11 8.89 8.80
CA ILE A 4 20.35 7.66 9.01
C ILE A 4 21.12 6.55 8.32
N ILE A 5 21.79 5.72 9.10
CA ILE A 5 22.44 4.51 8.59
C ILE A 5 21.31 3.51 8.31
N GLY A 6 20.74 3.59 7.10
CA GLY A 6 19.91 2.51 6.58
C GLY A 6 20.81 1.31 6.33
N SER A 7 20.58 0.21 7.02
CA SER A 7 21.22 -1.06 6.70
C SER A 7 20.72 -1.51 5.31
N GLU A 8 21.58 -1.41 4.31
CA GLU A 8 21.29 -1.87 2.97
C GLU A 8 21.33 -3.40 2.97
N PHE A 9 20.17 -4.05 2.91
CA PHE A 9 20.10 -5.49 2.70
C PHE A 9 20.39 -5.79 1.23
N ARG A 10 21.63 -6.18 0.93
CA ARG A 10 21.99 -6.69 -0.38
C ARG A 10 21.98 -8.21 -0.36
N SER A 11 21.01 -8.83 -1.04
CA SER A 11 21.16 -10.22 -1.44
C SER A 11 22.09 -10.26 -2.66
N THR A 12 23.29 -10.82 -2.49
CA THR A 12 24.30 -10.95 -3.56
C THR A 12 24.22 -12.29 -4.28
N LYS A 13 23.28 -13.16 -3.89
CA LYS A 13 23.16 -14.50 -4.46
C LYS A 13 21.82 -14.64 -5.15
N LEU A 14 21.87 -15.07 -6.40
CA LEU A 14 20.71 -15.47 -7.18
C LEU A 14 20.69 -16.99 -7.31
N LEU A 15 19.49 -17.56 -7.42
CA LEU A 15 19.32 -18.99 -7.69
C LEU A 15 19.84 -19.29 -9.08
N SER A 16 20.92 -20.06 -9.21
CA SER A 16 21.53 -20.41 -10.52
C SER A 16 20.96 -21.69 -11.10
N GLU A 17 20.63 -22.66 -10.26
CA GLU A 17 20.12 -23.95 -10.72
C GLU A 17 19.29 -24.66 -9.66
N ILE A 18 18.39 -25.53 -10.11
CA ILE A 18 17.69 -26.54 -9.30
C ILE A 18 17.99 -27.90 -9.91
N ILE A 19 18.50 -28.81 -9.11
CA ILE A 19 18.80 -30.18 -9.51
C ILE A 19 17.89 -31.13 -8.76
N VAL A 20 17.20 -32.01 -9.50
CA VAL A 20 16.38 -33.08 -8.95
C VAL A 20 17.11 -34.41 -9.19
N THR A 21 17.38 -35.15 -8.11
CA THR A 21 18.06 -36.42 -8.15
C THR A 21 17.17 -37.56 -7.68
N TYR A 22 17.37 -38.74 -8.23
CA TYR A 22 16.81 -40.00 -7.77
C TYR A 22 17.89 -41.06 -7.75
N GLU A 23 18.10 -41.75 -6.62
CA GLU A 23 19.17 -42.76 -6.43
C GLU A 23 20.57 -42.27 -6.91
N ASP A 24 20.91 -41.03 -6.48
CA ASP A 24 22.16 -40.32 -6.84
C ASP A 24 22.31 -39.95 -8.34
N ALA A 25 21.37 -40.28 -9.20
CA ALA A 25 21.33 -39.84 -10.58
C ALA A 25 20.53 -38.54 -10.74
N ILE A 26 21.00 -37.61 -11.59
CA ILE A 26 20.25 -36.40 -11.94
C ILE A 26 19.12 -36.81 -12.90
N VAL A 27 17.88 -36.55 -12.51
CA VAL A 27 16.68 -36.79 -13.34
C VAL A 27 16.18 -35.54 -14.03
N ARG A 28 16.41 -34.37 -13.42
CA ARG A 28 16.02 -33.05 -13.96
C ARG A 28 16.98 -31.99 -13.48
N LYS A 29 17.24 -31.01 -14.33
CA LYS A 29 17.97 -29.81 -13.97
C LYS A 29 17.30 -28.58 -14.59
N TYR A 30 17.21 -27.51 -13.83
CA TYR A 30 16.77 -26.20 -14.27
C TYR A 30 17.90 -25.21 -14.06
N GLU A 31 18.30 -24.49 -15.10
CA GLU A 31 19.28 -23.41 -15.03
C GLU A 31 18.58 -22.06 -15.20
N PHE A 32 18.94 -21.10 -14.36
CA PHE A 32 18.39 -19.75 -14.36
C PHE A 32 19.44 -18.78 -14.89
N ILE A 33 19.13 -18.12 -16.00
CA ILE A 33 20.03 -17.20 -16.70
C ILE A 33 19.53 -15.77 -16.45
N TYR A 34 20.42 -14.89 -16.04
CA TYR A 34 20.11 -13.53 -15.67
C TYR A 34 20.81 -12.53 -16.58
N ASN A 35 20.11 -11.47 -16.95
CA ASN A 35 20.71 -10.28 -17.53
C ASN A 35 21.06 -9.29 -16.42
N TYR A 36 22.30 -8.82 -16.45
CA TYR A 36 22.85 -7.87 -15.48
C TYR A 36 22.95 -6.50 -16.15
N THR A 37 21.91 -5.68 -15.92
CA THR A 37 21.91 -4.26 -16.27
C THR A 37 21.94 -3.44 -14.96
N ASN A 38 21.02 -2.50 -14.78
CA ASN A 38 20.84 -1.80 -13.50
C ASN A 38 20.25 -2.71 -12.42
N TYR A 39 19.55 -3.78 -12.83
CA TYR A 39 18.96 -4.81 -11.97
C TYR A 39 19.25 -6.17 -12.55
N SER A 40 19.39 -7.19 -11.68
CA SER A 40 19.48 -8.59 -12.10
C SER A 40 18.09 -9.07 -12.49
N ARG A 41 17.86 -9.36 -13.76
CA ARG A 41 16.57 -9.83 -14.29
C ARG A 41 16.72 -11.23 -14.84
N LEU A 42 15.86 -12.17 -14.42
CA LEU A 42 15.80 -13.51 -15.00
C LEU A 42 15.41 -13.39 -16.48
N SER A 43 16.26 -13.88 -17.37
CA SER A 43 16.06 -13.78 -18.83
C SER A 43 15.71 -15.11 -19.48
N GLU A 44 16.14 -16.23 -18.88
CA GLU A 44 15.86 -17.54 -19.42
C GLU A 44 15.86 -18.60 -18.30
N ILE A 45 14.97 -19.58 -18.42
CA ILE A 45 14.98 -20.81 -17.62
C ILE A 45 15.18 -21.96 -18.59
N LYS A 46 16.27 -22.68 -18.46
CA LYS A 46 16.55 -23.87 -19.25
C LYS A 46 16.18 -25.12 -18.46
N TYR A 47 15.56 -26.07 -19.15
CA TYR A 47 15.21 -27.38 -18.61
C TYR A 47 16.03 -28.46 -19.28
N PHE A 48 16.67 -29.32 -18.48
CA PHE A 48 17.46 -30.45 -18.90
C PHE A 48 16.90 -31.76 -18.35
N GLU A 49 16.88 -32.80 -19.17
CA GLU A 49 16.66 -34.17 -18.76
C GLU A 49 18.02 -34.83 -18.54
N ASP A 50 18.12 -35.68 -17.52
CA ASP A 50 19.37 -36.36 -17.10
C ASP A 50 20.58 -35.42 -16.86
N GLY A 51 20.30 -34.11 -16.70
CA GLY A 51 21.30 -33.09 -16.41
C GLY A 51 22.14 -32.58 -17.58
N GLU A 52 22.08 -33.22 -18.75
CA GLU A 52 22.93 -32.90 -19.89
C GLU A 52 22.15 -32.49 -21.16
N ILE A 53 20.96 -33.04 -21.36
CA ILE A 53 20.18 -32.83 -22.59
C ILE A 53 19.20 -31.70 -22.36
N GLU A 54 19.42 -30.53 -22.99
CA GLU A 54 18.46 -29.43 -22.98
C GLU A 54 17.20 -29.83 -23.77
N ILE A 55 16.07 -29.88 -23.08
CA ILE A 55 14.78 -30.27 -23.67
C ILE A 55 14.00 -29.03 -24.09
N ASN A 56 14.00 -27.98 -23.24
CA ASN A 56 13.24 -26.78 -23.49
C ASN A 56 13.86 -25.59 -22.77
N SER A 57 13.56 -24.37 -23.26
CA SER A 57 13.85 -23.15 -22.55
C SER A 57 12.66 -22.20 -22.57
N THR A 58 12.46 -21.47 -21.46
CA THR A 58 11.50 -20.38 -21.36
C THR A 58 12.25 -19.07 -21.34
N LYS A 59 12.08 -18.24 -22.35
CA LYS A 59 12.67 -16.90 -22.43
C LYS A 59 11.70 -15.88 -21.85
N ILE A 60 12.27 -14.95 -21.09
CA ILE A 60 11.54 -13.87 -20.42
C ILE A 60 12.07 -12.55 -20.99
N GLU A 61 11.22 -11.85 -21.69
CA GLU A 61 11.50 -10.51 -22.20
C GLU A 61 10.89 -9.48 -21.24
N TRP A 62 11.74 -8.62 -20.71
CA TRP A 62 11.32 -7.53 -19.85
C TRP A 62 11.20 -6.26 -20.67
N GLU A 63 10.08 -5.60 -20.59
CA GLU A 63 9.97 -4.26 -21.14
C GLU A 63 10.97 -3.33 -20.45
N ASN A 64 11.79 -2.66 -21.25
CA ASN A 64 12.66 -1.60 -20.78
C ASN A 64 11.83 -0.34 -20.61
N GLN A 65 11.08 -0.27 -19.53
CA GLN A 65 10.48 1.00 -19.13
C GLN A 65 11.58 1.83 -18.45
N ASN A 66 12.08 2.85 -19.15
CA ASN A 66 12.63 3.98 -18.45
C ASN A 66 11.44 4.59 -17.68
N PRO A 67 11.54 4.75 -16.35
CA PRO A 67 10.53 5.50 -15.63
C PRO A 67 10.62 6.95 -16.09
N ASP A 68 9.86 7.30 -17.10
CA ASP A 68 9.69 8.67 -17.54
C ASP A 68 8.40 9.16 -16.89
N PHE A 69 8.48 10.26 -16.16
CA PHE A 69 7.32 10.87 -15.57
C PHE A 69 6.69 11.78 -16.63
N GLU A 70 5.65 11.30 -17.25
CA GLU A 70 4.82 12.12 -18.12
C GLU A 70 3.62 12.66 -17.34
N LEU A 71 3.32 13.95 -17.54
CA LEU A 71 2.07 14.51 -17.05
C LEU A 71 0.93 13.93 -17.89
N TYR A 72 0.19 13.01 -17.32
CA TYR A 72 -0.93 12.35 -17.97
C TYR A 72 -2.21 13.16 -17.76
N GLY A 73 -2.53 14.01 -18.72
CA GLY A 73 -3.75 14.82 -18.73
C GLY A 73 -3.73 16.05 -17.83
N SER A 74 -4.11 17.18 -18.35
CA SER A 74 -4.25 18.45 -17.62
C SER A 74 -5.68 18.79 -17.20
N GLU A 75 -6.67 17.98 -17.58
CA GLU A 75 -8.08 18.23 -17.33
C GLU A 75 -8.69 17.13 -16.47
N SER A 76 -8.36 17.12 -15.18
CA SER A 76 -9.07 16.25 -14.26
C SER A 76 -10.28 16.96 -13.67
N THR A 77 -11.39 16.26 -13.59
CA THR A 77 -12.59 16.67 -12.84
C THR A 77 -12.30 16.91 -11.36
N ILE A 78 -11.15 16.47 -10.86
CA ILE A 78 -10.63 16.68 -9.50
C ILE A 78 -10.24 18.14 -9.26
N ALA A 79 -9.97 18.93 -10.30
CA ALA A 79 -9.49 20.31 -10.18
C ALA A 79 -10.47 21.27 -9.47
N ASN A 80 -11.71 20.87 -9.24
CA ASN A 80 -12.69 21.67 -8.54
C ASN A 80 -12.61 21.58 -7.00
N HIS A 81 -11.81 20.65 -6.47
CA HIS A 81 -11.60 20.49 -5.02
C HIS A 81 -10.33 21.21 -4.59
N ILE A 82 -10.30 22.52 -4.76
CA ILE A 82 -9.15 23.36 -4.36
C ILE A 82 -9.50 24.03 -3.04
N GLY A 83 -8.90 23.56 -1.95
CA GLY A 83 -9.02 24.17 -0.63
C GLY A 83 -7.82 23.90 0.23
N GLU A 84 -7.60 24.74 1.22
CA GLU A 84 -6.45 24.68 2.14
C GLU A 84 -6.42 23.38 2.99
N TYR A 85 -7.53 22.65 3.06
CA TYR A 85 -7.70 21.47 3.92
C TYR A 85 -8.34 20.26 3.20
N VAL A 86 -8.24 20.19 1.88
CA VAL A 86 -8.72 19.00 1.15
C VAL A 86 -7.81 17.82 1.46
N LYS A 87 -8.40 16.70 1.87
CA LYS A 87 -7.67 15.44 2.06
C LYS A 87 -7.92 14.53 0.86
N TYR A 88 -6.86 13.96 0.34
CA TYR A 88 -6.87 12.98 -0.74
C TYR A 88 -6.42 11.65 -0.18
N VAL A 89 -7.22 10.61 -0.36
CA VAL A 89 -6.92 9.25 0.10
C VAL A 89 -6.92 8.33 -1.10
N PRO A 90 -5.73 7.96 -1.61
CA PRO A 90 -5.63 6.98 -2.69
C PRO A 90 -5.87 5.56 -2.16
N GLY A 91 -6.53 4.72 -2.96
CA GLY A 91 -6.83 3.32 -2.65
C GLY A 91 -7.49 2.61 -3.82
N ASP A 92 -7.56 1.30 -3.81
CA ASP A 92 -8.30 0.49 -4.80
C ASP A 92 -9.70 0.17 -4.25
N TYR A 93 -10.65 1.09 -4.47
CA TYR A 93 -11.99 1.00 -3.88
C TYR A 93 -12.95 0.08 -4.64
N ASN A 94 -12.58 -0.40 -5.81
CA ASN A 94 -13.39 -1.29 -6.64
C ASN A 94 -12.76 -2.67 -6.87
N GLY A 95 -11.52 -2.91 -6.43
CA GLY A 95 -10.80 -4.17 -6.55
C GLY A 95 -10.30 -4.46 -7.97
N ASP A 96 -10.10 -3.43 -8.81
CA ASP A 96 -9.65 -3.63 -10.19
C ASP A 96 -8.12 -3.53 -10.36
N GLY A 97 -7.39 -3.31 -9.28
CA GLY A 97 -5.92 -3.20 -9.24
C GLY A 97 -5.39 -1.84 -9.64
N LYS A 98 -6.27 -0.84 -9.86
CA LYS A 98 -5.86 0.55 -10.13
C LYS A 98 -6.13 1.41 -8.90
N THR A 99 -5.32 2.45 -8.76
CA THR A 99 -5.52 3.39 -7.67
C THR A 99 -6.64 4.36 -8.00
N ASP A 100 -7.66 4.37 -7.17
CA ASP A 100 -8.80 5.29 -7.13
C ASP A 100 -8.53 6.44 -6.16
N LEU A 101 -9.47 7.35 -5.99
CA LEU A 101 -9.29 8.50 -5.14
C LEU A 101 -10.55 8.84 -4.34
N PHE A 102 -10.41 8.85 -3.02
CA PHE A 102 -11.39 9.42 -2.12
C PHE A 102 -10.96 10.82 -1.71
N VAL A 103 -11.88 11.78 -1.79
CA VAL A 103 -11.63 13.20 -1.49
C VAL A 103 -12.57 13.67 -0.40
N VAL A 104 -12.03 14.32 0.63
CA VAL A 104 -12.80 14.99 1.67
C VAL A 104 -12.51 16.49 1.62
N GLU A 105 -13.55 17.30 1.49
CA GLU A 105 -13.43 18.76 1.43
C GLU A 105 -13.19 19.41 2.79
N ASN A 106 -12.83 20.67 2.72
CA ASN A 106 -12.35 21.52 3.81
C ASN A 106 -13.27 21.63 5.03
N ASP A 107 -14.59 21.56 4.82
CA ASP A 107 -15.56 21.57 5.92
C ASP A 107 -15.66 20.21 6.63
N GLN A 108 -14.89 19.22 6.16
CA GLN A 108 -14.84 17.85 6.65
C GLN A 108 -16.22 17.16 6.65
N SER A 109 -17.13 17.64 5.81
CA SER A 109 -18.47 17.08 5.69
C SER A 109 -18.77 16.53 4.30
N ASN A 110 -18.25 17.14 3.24
CA ASN A 110 -18.45 16.66 1.88
C ASN A 110 -17.33 15.71 1.47
N TRP A 111 -17.70 14.62 0.81
CA TRP A 111 -16.76 13.65 0.28
C TRP A 111 -17.16 13.23 -1.14
N TYR A 112 -16.17 12.79 -1.90
CA TYR A 112 -16.29 12.37 -3.30
C TYR A 112 -15.45 11.13 -3.53
N LEU A 113 -16.00 10.15 -4.26
CA LEU A 113 -15.29 8.94 -4.68
C LEU A 113 -15.12 8.97 -6.20
N TYR A 114 -13.89 8.93 -6.61
CA TYR A 114 -13.48 8.84 -8.02
C TYR A 114 -12.84 7.47 -8.28
N ILE A 115 -13.30 6.81 -9.34
CA ILE A 115 -12.73 5.55 -9.83
C ILE A 115 -11.87 5.83 -11.04
N SER A 116 -10.70 5.22 -11.09
CA SER A 116 -9.78 5.25 -12.23
C SER A 116 -10.29 4.40 -13.36
N GLU A 117 -10.58 5.01 -14.50
CA GLU A 117 -11.07 4.33 -15.68
C GLU A 117 -10.20 4.66 -16.90
N ILE A 118 -10.21 3.75 -17.88
CA ILE A 118 -9.56 3.96 -19.18
C ILE A 118 -10.65 4.12 -20.23
N ASN A 119 -10.64 5.25 -20.94
CA ASN A 119 -11.60 5.52 -21.99
C ASN A 119 -11.32 4.70 -23.27
N ALA A 120 -12.20 4.79 -24.25
CA ALA A 120 -12.07 4.07 -25.52
C ALA A 120 -10.81 4.46 -26.34
N SER A 121 -10.20 5.61 -26.04
CA SER A 121 -8.95 6.08 -26.67
C SER A 121 -7.70 5.56 -25.96
N GLY A 122 -7.87 4.90 -24.78
CA GLY A 122 -6.77 4.42 -23.94
C GLY A 122 -6.30 5.45 -22.91
N ASP A 123 -7.01 6.57 -22.74
CA ASP A 123 -6.62 7.60 -21.79
C ASP A 123 -7.19 7.29 -20.40
N LEU A 124 -6.37 7.46 -19.37
CA LEU A 124 -6.79 7.37 -17.97
C LEU A 124 -7.59 8.61 -17.57
N TYR A 125 -8.70 8.43 -16.87
CA TYR A 125 -9.46 9.53 -16.27
C TYR A 125 -10.06 9.08 -14.92
N MET A 126 -10.41 10.06 -14.10
CA MET A 126 -11.05 9.84 -12.81
C MET A 126 -12.56 10.09 -12.94
N ASN A 127 -13.34 9.03 -12.80
CA ASN A 127 -14.80 9.07 -12.91
C ASN A 127 -15.43 9.25 -11.53
N LEU A 128 -16.16 10.35 -11.31
CA LEU A 128 -16.93 10.53 -10.07
C LEU A 128 -18.11 9.56 -10.05
N VAL A 129 -18.03 8.56 -9.15
CA VAL A 129 -19.05 7.51 -9.05
C VAL A 129 -19.97 7.69 -7.85
N ASN A 130 -19.48 8.38 -6.78
CA ASN A 130 -20.27 8.60 -5.59
C ASN A 130 -19.85 9.88 -4.86
N SER A 131 -20.78 10.48 -4.13
CA SER A 131 -20.51 11.66 -3.28
C SER A 131 -21.57 11.78 -2.20
N GLY A 132 -21.24 12.46 -1.12
CA GLY A 132 -22.18 12.65 -0.03
C GLY A 132 -21.66 13.57 1.05
N SER A 133 -22.35 13.55 2.18
CA SER A 133 -21.94 14.28 3.38
C SER A 133 -21.86 13.34 4.57
N MET A 134 -20.72 13.34 5.23
CA MET A 134 -20.46 12.61 6.47
C MET A 134 -19.53 13.43 7.34
N ALA A 135 -19.75 13.40 8.65
CA ALA A 135 -18.93 14.16 9.58
C ALA A 135 -17.56 13.49 9.75
N PHE A 136 -16.52 14.15 9.25
CA PHE A 136 -15.13 13.79 9.50
C PHE A 136 -14.49 14.69 10.56
N TYR A 137 -15.31 15.19 11.50
CA TYR A 137 -14.86 16.05 12.59
C TYR A 137 -13.88 15.28 13.48
N ASN A 138 -12.85 15.97 13.95
CA ASN A 138 -11.79 15.38 14.78
C ASN A 138 -10.97 14.26 14.11
N THR A 139 -11.12 14.08 12.80
CA THR A 139 -10.31 13.12 12.06
C THR A 139 -8.86 13.59 12.02
N VAL A 140 -7.98 12.83 12.66
CA VAL A 140 -6.53 13.10 12.68
C VAL A 140 -5.90 12.52 11.42
N VAL A 141 -6.25 11.27 11.09
CA VAL A 141 -5.71 10.55 9.93
C VAL A 141 -6.86 9.94 9.13
N LEU A 142 -6.76 10.06 7.81
CA LEU A 142 -7.49 9.25 6.83
C LEU A 142 -6.47 8.49 5.99
N SER A 143 -6.71 7.21 5.78
CA SER A 143 -5.89 6.35 4.94
C SER A 143 -6.76 5.27 4.30
N ALA A 144 -6.19 4.45 3.43
CA ALA A 144 -6.88 3.33 2.81
C ALA A 144 -6.05 2.06 2.91
N GLY A 145 -6.73 0.90 2.92
CA GLY A 145 -6.12 -0.42 2.90
C GLY A 145 -7.20 -1.49 2.90
N ASP A 146 -6.87 -2.68 2.44
CA ASP A 146 -7.75 -3.85 2.48
C ASP A 146 -7.67 -4.48 3.89
N PHE A 147 -8.57 -4.05 4.78
CA PHE A 147 -8.58 -4.49 6.19
C PHE A 147 -9.40 -5.75 6.44
N ASN A 148 -10.10 -6.25 5.43
CA ASN A 148 -10.91 -7.46 5.54
C ASN A 148 -10.46 -8.59 4.60
N GLY A 149 -9.47 -8.35 3.73
CA GLY A 149 -8.90 -9.34 2.82
C GLY A 149 -9.77 -9.67 1.61
N ASP A 150 -10.71 -8.77 1.22
CA ASP A 150 -11.61 -9.04 0.09
C ASP A 150 -11.11 -8.47 -1.24
N GLY A 151 -9.95 -7.83 -1.24
CA GLY A 151 -9.32 -7.25 -2.42
C GLY A 151 -9.81 -5.85 -2.79
N THR A 152 -10.61 -5.22 -1.92
CA THR A 152 -10.99 -3.80 -2.03
C THR A 152 -10.51 -3.03 -0.81
N ASP A 153 -10.06 -1.78 -1.02
CA ASP A 153 -9.63 -0.96 0.10
C ASP A 153 -10.82 -0.34 0.84
N GLU A 154 -10.79 -0.40 2.17
CA GLU A 154 -11.62 0.40 3.05
C GLU A 154 -10.93 1.72 3.38
N ILE A 155 -11.73 2.76 3.68
CA ILE A 155 -11.23 3.99 4.29
C ILE A 155 -11.04 3.76 5.79
N LEU A 156 -9.82 3.94 6.26
CA LEU A 156 -9.51 4.02 7.67
C LEU A 156 -9.63 5.48 8.12
N GLN A 157 -10.59 5.73 9.01
CA GLN A 157 -10.74 7.01 9.69
C GLN A 157 -10.24 6.88 11.13
N CYS A 158 -9.22 7.64 11.48
CA CYS A 158 -8.76 7.77 12.86
C CYS A 158 -9.17 9.11 13.44
N GLU A 159 -9.92 9.10 14.53
CA GLU A 159 -10.39 10.29 15.22
C GLU A 159 -10.01 10.30 16.70
N LEU A 160 -9.89 11.51 17.28
CA LEU A 160 -9.75 11.67 18.72
C LEU A 160 -11.13 11.89 19.33
N TYR A 161 -11.54 10.96 20.19
CA TYR A 161 -12.81 11.01 20.87
C TYR A 161 -12.63 10.81 22.38
N ASN A 162 -12.96 11.84 23.19
CA ASN A 162 -12.83 11.79 24.66
C ASN A 162 -11.45 11.30 25.14
N GLU A 163 -10.37 11.83 24.59
CA GLU A 163 -8.98 11.45 24.90
C GLU A 163 -8.57 10.05 24.43
N ASN A 164 -9.43 9.36 23.70
CA ASN A 164 -9.15 8.04 23.10
C ASN A 164 -8.97 8.17 21.59
N VAL A 165 -8.24 7.22 21.01
CA VAL A 165 -8.20 7.02 19.56
C VAL A 165 -9.32 6.07 19.17
N ARG A 166 -10.21 6.53 18.29
CA ARG A 166 -11.22 5.69 17.65
C ARG A 166 -10.81 5.46 16.19
N ILE A 167 -10.86 4.21 15.75
CA ILE A 167 -10.65 3.82 14.36
C ILE A 167 -11.94 3.28 13.80
N ASN A 168 -12.37 3.85 12.69
CA ASN A 168 -13.53 3.42 11.94
C ASN A 168 -13.06 2.96 10.56
N PHE A 169 -13.58 1.83 10.09
CA PHE A 169 -13.42 1.36 8.72
C PHE A 169 -14.70 1.66 7.95
N ILE A 170 -14.56 2.30 6.80
CA ILE A 170 -15.68 2.72 5.96
C ILE A 170 -15.55 2.02 4.62
N LYS A 171 -16.52 1.17 4.30
CA LYS A 171 -16.56 0.42 3.05
C LYS A 171 -17.52 1.03 2.04
N PHE A 172 -17.15 1.02 0.77
CA PHE A 172 -18.02 1.37 -0.35
C PHE A 172 -18.71 0.11 -0.93
N PRO A 173 -19.94 0.24 -1.52
CA PRO A 173 -20.67 1.49 -1.76
C PRO A 173 -21.53 1.94 -0.57
N ASP A 174 -21.70 1.11 0.47
CA ASP A 174 -22.75 1.30 1.48
C ASP A 174 -22.39 2.32 2.56
N LEU A 175 -21.14 2.80 2.61
CA LEU A 175 -20.61 3.69 3.67
C LEU A 175 -20.93 3.20 5.09
N LEU A 176 -21.01 1.89 5.24
CA LEU A 176 -21.25 1.28 6.53
C LEU A 176 -19.93 1.30 7.32
N PHE A 177 -20.02 1.78 8.56
CA PHE A 177 -18.97 1.56 9.54
C PHE A 177 -18.97 0.07 9.87
N GLU A 178 -18.05 -0.70 9.30
CA GLU A 178 -18.04 -2.15 9.55
C GLU A 178 -17.55 -2.47 10.96
N HIS A 179 -16.67 -1.64 11.55
CA HIS A 179 -16.19 -1.85 12.92
C HIS A 179 -15.76 -0.55 13.58
N ASP A 180 -16.34 -0.26 14.74
CA ASP A 180 -15.83 0.74 15.70
C ASP A 180 -14.79 0.05 16.59
N TYR A 181 -13.52 0.18 16.30
CA TYR A 181 -12.48 -0.18 17.25
C TYR A 181 -12.13 1.04 18.10
N VAL A 182 -12.55 1.01 19.37
CA VAL A 182 -12.03 1.95 20.36
C VAL A 182 -10.77 1.34 20.94
N PHE A 183 -9.63 1.84 20.52
CA PHE A 183 -8.40 1.53 21.24
C PHE A 183 -8.43 2.35 22.53
N ASP A 184 -8.56 1.68 23.68
CA ASP A 184 -8.27 2.23 25.00
C ASP A 184 -6.76 2.49 25.15
N THR A 185 -6.18 3.19 24.19
CA THR A 185 -4.93 3.84 24.46
C THR A 185 -5.32 5.03 25.35
N TYR A 186 -5.05 4.93 26.65
CA TYR A 186 -4.99 6.10 27.50
C TYR A 186 -3.92 7.03 26.92
N ILE A 187 -4.32 7.80 25.92
CA ILE A 187 -3.53 8.91 25.40
C ILE A 187 -3.73 10.07 26.38
N ASN A 188 -3.46 9.82 27.65
CA ASN A 188 -3.29 10.89 28.61
C ASN A 188 -2.04 11.65 28.16
N ASN A 189 -2.27 12.75 27.45
CA ASN A 189 -1.28 13.67 26.91
C ASN A 189 -0.44 13.14 25.74
N ASN A 190 -0.72 11.97 25.17
CA ASN A 190 -0.02 11.46 23.99
C ASN A 190 -0.67 12.01 22.71
N ILE A 191 0.13 12.32 21.70
CA ILE A 191 -0.37 12.85 20.44
C ILE A 191 -0.13 11.80 19.37
N LEU A 192 -1.21 11.34 18.72
CA LEU A 192 -1.07 10.55 17.51
C LEU A 192 -0.43 11.41 16.41
N LYS A 193 0.74 11.03 15.95
CA LYS A 193 1.49 11.75 14.92
C LYS A 193 1.21 11.25 13.53
N ASP A 194 1.14 9.94 13.39
CA ASP A 194 0.93 9.31 12.09
C ASP A 194 0.35 7.89 12.26
N LEU A 195 -0.32 7.43 11.21
CA LEU A 195 -0.84 6.07 11.11
C LEU A 195 -0.66 5.63 9.66
N LYS A 196 -0.12 4.42 9.49
CA LYS A 196 0.11 3.83 8.17
C LYS A 196 -0.49 2.43 8.11
N PRO A 197 -1.39 2.17 7.17
CA PRO A 197 -1.78 0.80 6.86
C PRO A 197 -0.70 0.10 6.04
N GLY A 198 -0.69 -1.22 6.09
CA GLY A 198 0.15 -2.09 5.29
C GLY A 198 0.10 -3.52 5.78
N ASP A 199 0.28 -4.47 4.88
CA ASP A 199 0.39 -5.89 5.23
C ASP A 199 1.78 -6.18 5.79
N PHE A 200 1.94 -6.11 7.11
CA PHE A 200 3.24 -6.28 7.78
C PHE A 200 3.58 -7.74 8.12
N ASN A 201 2.60 -8.64 8.10
CA ASN A 201 2.78 -10.05 8.38
C ASN A 201 2.74 -10.93 7.12
N GLY A 202 2.28 -10.41 5.96
CA GLY A 202 2.23 -11.10 4.69
C GLY A 202 1.01 -12.01 4.51
N ASP A 203 -0.10 -11.75 5.23
CA ASP A 203 -1.31 -12.55 5.15
C ASP A 203 -2.34 -12.02 4.12
N GLY A 204 -2.07 -10.88 3.51
CA GLY A 204 -2.93 -10.23 2.52
C GLY A 204 -3.95 -9.27 3.11
N ILE A 205 -3.95 -9.07 4.44
CA ILE A 205 -4.82 -8.13 5.15
C ILE A 205 -3.98 -6.93 5.60
N SER A 206 -4.52 -5.72 5.48
CA SER A 206 -3.82 -4.53 5.93
C SER A 206 -3.83 -4.42 7.45
N ASP A 207 -2.63 -4.34 8.02
CA ASP A 207 -2.38 -4.05 9.43
C ASP A 207 -2.24 -2.53 9.67
N ILE A 208 -2.08 -2.12 10.92
CA ILE A 208 -1.99 -0.72 11.31
C ILE A 208 -0.70 -0.45 12.10
N MET A 209 0.12 0.46 11.59
CA MET A 209 1.27 1.01 12.32
C MET A 209 0.93 2.42 12.81
N MET A 210 1.03 2.65 14.13
CA MET A 210 0.81 3.97 14.74
C MET A 210 2.10 4.55 15.29
N LEU A 211 2.31 5.84 15.05
CA LEU A 211 3.35 6.65 15.66
C LEU A 211 2.73 7.59 16.69
N ILE A 212 3.08 7.40 17.96
CA ILE A 212 2.57 8.16 19.08
C ILE A 212 3.71 8.96 19.71
N GLN A 213 3.49 10.25 19.96
CA GLN A 213 4.40 11.08 20.74
C GLN A 213 3.90 11.12 22.19
N GLU A 214 4.75 10.69 23.13
CA GLU A 214 4.47 10.85 24.56
C GLU A 214 4.61 12.33 24.97
N ASP A 215 3.62 12.87 25.66
CA ASP A 215 3.73 14.19 26.27
C ASP A 215 4.51 14.09 27.60
N MET A 216 5.76 14.42 27.53
CA MET A 216 6.67 14.47 28.69
C MET A 216 6.62 15.86 29.30
N HIS A 217 5.68 16.13 30.19
CA HIS A 217 5.47 17.43 30.82
C HIS A 217 6.71 18.08 31.49
N HIS A 218 7.84 17.38 31.56
CA HIS A 218 9.05 17.85 32.26
C HIS A 218 10.41 17.46 31.65
N SER A 219 10.47 17.02 30.38
CA SER A 219 11.74 16.73 29.75
C SER A 219 11.93 17.50 28.44
N ASP A 220 13.15 17.99 28.20
CA ASP A 220 13.53 18.65 26.96
C ASP A 220 13.63 17.65 25.76
N PHE A 221 13.19 16.41 25.92
CA PHE A 221 13.28 15.36 24.93
C PHE A 221 11.88 14.87 24.57
N GLU A 222 11.53 14.96 23.30
CA GLU A 222 10.35 14.29 22.72
C GLU A 222 10.62 12.79 22.65
N ARG A 223 9.71 11.98 23.16
CA ARG A 223 9.75 10.53 23.05
C ARG A 223 8.65 10.08 22.09
N TYR A 224 9.02 9.19 21.18
CA TYR A 224 8.09 8.59 20.22
C TYR A 224 8.00 7.10 20.48
N GLU A 225 6.78 6.58 20.43
CA GLU A 225 6.49 5.15 20.50
C GLU A 225 5.84 4.72 19.17
N MET A 226 6.29 3.58 18.64
CA MET A 226 5.74 2.97 17.43
C MET A 226 5.05 1.67 17.80
N ASN A 227 3.76 1.59 17.56
CA ASN A 227 2.93 0.43 17.83
C ASN A 227 2.44 -0.20 16.52
N LEU A 228 2.58 -1.53 16.41
CA LEU A 228 2.07 -2.32 15.30
C LEU A 228 0.89 -3.16 15.78
N TYR A 229 -0.24 -3.03 15.12
CA TYR A 229 -1.46 -3.80 15.36
C TYR A 229 -1.73 -4.68 14.16
N LEU A 230 -1.67 -6.00 14.36
CA LEU A 230 -2.00 -6.99 13.33
C LEU A 230 -3.52 -7.23 13.34
N ILE A 231 -4.12 -7.21 12.16
CA ILE A 231 -5.53 -7.55 11.92
C ILE A 231 -5.55 -9.00 11.43
N ASN A 232 -6.43 -9.85 12.00
CA ASN A 232 -6.54 -11.28 11.66
C ASN A 232 -7.98 -11.64 11.33
#